data_18cd97301100aa7f27a554be43042843
#
_entry.id   18cd97301100aa7f27a554be43042843
#
_cell.length_a   1.000
_cell.length_b   1.000
_cell.length_c   1.000
_cell.angle_alpha   90.00
_cell.angle_beta   90.00
_cell.angle_gamma   90.00
#
_symmetry.space_group_name_H-M   'P 1'
#
loop_
_entity.id
_entity.type
_entity.pdbx_description
1 polymer ?
#
loop_
_entity_poly.entity_id
_entity_poly.type
_entity_poly.pdbx_seq_one_letter_code
_entity_poly.pdbx_strand_id
1 'polypeptide(L)'
;MNLLLDFIPFQYANGLGGAASFAKAITDAISQKRDKEDLIYAAYDSTMPEGKRYNCEEIAKEYSFTLIDLSKTPLHTAISEHAIDVLFICIGQFYERYDLSGITCKTVMFIHDIFDVERLNNQIDAAIYDKHVDNGWIQIKRYLNLYSGRWRKQVNKCYKHIMPLYNAPNTIACTVSDYTRHSLKYFFPEIKKDIQVFYSPSKQTNICPDISNPELKDLISSGCDYFLFLAANRRYKNPKLVIQVFERLQHEHPTLRLLTLGYGKSISKQHIDIDYISDSDLEHAYKHARALIFASFFEGFGYPPIEAMKYGTPVLVSNVTSIPEIVGNAGYYFSPIYPADLYKTAKRILQGEAPSKELLLKHYEQVKNRQDKDLEALVNILYNPAL
;
A
#
# COMPACT_ATOMS: atom_id res chain seq x y z
N MET A 1 -8.30 25.49 -15.51
CA MET A 1 -7.83 24.15 -15.92
C MET A 1 -8.86 23.10 -15.49
N ASN A 2 -9.09 22.06 -16.33
CA ASN A 2 -10.03 20.98 -16.06
C ASN A 2 -9.25 19.70 -15.77
N LEU A 3 -9.27 19.26 -14.51
CA LEU A 3 -8.53 18.08 -14.03
C LEU A 3 -9.50 16.96 -13.63
N LEU A 4 -9.29 15.76 -14.15
CA LEU A 4 -10.04 14.56 -13.75
C LEU A 4 -9.17 13.70 -12.83
N LEU A 5 -9.57 13.61 -11.55
CA LEU A 5 -8.94 12.79 -10.51
C LEU A 5 -9.55 11.40 -10.44
N ASP A 6 -8.74 10.44 -10.03
CA ASP A 6 -9.13 9.04 -9.84
C ASP A 6 -9.61 8.77 -8.41
N PHE A 7 -10.92 8.51 -8.23
CA PHE A 7 -11.53 8.10 -6.96
C PHE A 7 -11.80 6.58 -6.88
N ILE A 8 -11.51 5.83 -7.95
CA ILE A 8 -11.65 4.37 -7.94
C ILE A 8 -10.90 3.69 -6.79
N PRO A 9 -9.69 4.15 -6.36
CA PRO A 9 -8.99 3.57 -5.22
C PRO A 9 -9.76 3.65 -3.90
N PHE A 10 -10.66 4.62 -3.71
CA PHE A 10 -11.51 4.72 -2.51
C PHE A 10 -12.53 3.59 -2.41
N GLN A 11 -12.94 3.04 -3.55
CA GLN A 11 -13.93 1.97 -3.66
C GLN A 11 -13.28 0.57 -3.64
N TYR A 12 -12.02 0.44 -4.06
CA TYR A 12 -11.29 -0.83 -4.05
C TYR A 12 -10.92 -1.27 -2.63
N ALA A 13 -11.10 -2.57 -2.34
CA ALA A 13 -10.78 -3.18 -1.05
C ALA A 13 -11.36 -2.39 0.15
N ASN A 14 -12.58 -1.87 0.01
CA ASN A 14 -13.28 -1.04 1.00
C ASN A 14 -12.53 0.27 1.35
N GLY A 15 -11.70 0.79 0.45
CA GLY A 15 -10.88 1.98 0.70
C GLY A 15 -9.78 1.78 1.73
N LEU A 16 -9.51 0.52 2.11
CA LEU A 16 -8.48 0.16 3.09
C LEU A 16 -7.17 -0.19 2.37
N GLY A 17 -6.16 0.64 2.52
CA GLY A 17 -4.84 0.33 1.95
C GLY A 17 -4.07 1.53 1.43
N GLY A 18 -2.82 1.29 1.02
CA GLY A 18 -1.91 2.32 0.54
C GLY A 18 -2.43 3.10 -0.67
N ALA A 19 -3.16 2.43 -1.57
CA ALA A 19 -3.76 3.05 -2.75
C ALA A 19 -4.75 4.16 -2.42
N ALA A 20 -5.68 3.90 -1.50
CA ALA A 20 -6.67 4.89 -1.07
C ALA A 20 -5.99 6.05 -0.29
N SER A 21 -4.99 5.74 0.54
CA SER A 21 -4.20 6.77 1.23
C SER A 21 -3.41 7.65 0.26
N PHE A 22 -2.86 7.06 -0.81
CA PHE A 22 -2.18 7.79 -1.87
C PHE A 22 -3.16 8.72 -2.60
N ALA A 23 -4.32 8.20 -3.05
CA ALA A 23 -5.35 8.99 -3.72
C ALA A 23 -5.83 10.15 -2.83
N LYS A 24 -6.06 9.91 -1.52
CA LYS A 24 -6.48 10.96 -0.57
C LYS A 24 -5.44 12.06 -0.44
N ALA A 25 -4.15 11.70 -0.29
CA ALA A 25 -3.08 12.70 -0.18
C ALA A 25 -2.96 13.59 -1.44
N ILE A 26 -3.13 13.01 -2.63
CA ILE A 26 -3.15 13.78 -3.88
C ILE A 26 -4.39 14.68 -3.94
N THR A 27 -5.57 14.15 -3.57
CA THR A 27 -6.83 14.90 -3.52
C THR A 27 -6.70 16.11 -2.59
N ASP A 28 -6.12 15.93 -1.40
CA ASP A 28 -5.89 17.00 -0.42
C ASP A 28 -4.93 18.07 -0.96
N ALA A 29 -3.83 17.65 -1.55
CA ALA A 29 -2.84 18.57 -2.12
C ALA A 29 -3.40 19.36 -3.31
N ILE A 30 -4.21 18.74 -4.16
CA ILE A 30 -4.90 19.40 -5.26
C ILE A 30 -5.93 20.41 -4.71
N SER A 31 -6.72 20.04 -3.70
CA SER A 31 -7.72 20.93 -3.13
C SER A 31 -7.11 22.20 -2.50
N GLN A 32 -5.90 22.06 -1.92
CA GLN A 32 -5.17 23.18 -1.33
C GLN A 32 -4.52 24.10 -2.37
N LYS A 33 -4.16 23.55 -3.54
CA LYS A 33 -3.44 24.30 -4.58
C LYS A 33 -4.37 24.93 -5.63
N ARG A 34 -5.59 24.42 -5.80
CA ARG A 34 -6.49 24.85 -6.87
C ARG A 34 -6.80 26.33 -6.81
N ASP A 35 -6.89 26.96 -7.99
CA ASP A 35 -7.42 28.30 -8.16
C ASP A 35 -8.96 28.28 -8.30
N LYS A 36 -9.61 29.45 -8.14
CA LYS A 36 -11.08 29.57 -8.23
C LYS A 36 -11.64 29.19 -9.62
N GLU A 37 -10.83 29.30 -10.66
CA GLU A 37 -11.20 28.99 -12.04
C GLU A 37 -10.97 27.53 -12.42
N ASP A 38 -10.34 26.73 -11.54
CA ASP A 38 -10.07 25.33 -11.82
C ASP A 38 -11.32 24.48 -11.58
N LEU A 39 -11.69 23.70 -12.59
CA LEU A 39 -12.75 22.71 -12.50
C LEU A 39 -12.14 21.33 -12.22
N ILE A 40 -12.42 20.81 -11.05
CA ILE A 40 -11.93 19.50 -10.63
C ILE A 40 -13.07 18.50 -10.68
N TYR A 41 -12.85 17.46 -11.46
CA TYR A 41 -13.74 16.32 -11.60
C TYR A 41 -13.12 15.09 -10.89
N ALA A 42 -13.96 14.17 -10.44
CA ALA A 42 -13.54 12.96 -9.79
C ALA A 42 -14.24 11.73 -10.39
N ALA A 43 -13.46 10.81 -10.95
CA ALA A 43 -13.96 9.59 -11.57
C ALA A 43 -14.22 8.52 -10.51
N TYR A 44 -15.44 8.00 -10.47
CA TYR A 44 -15.87 6.89 -9.61
C TYR A 44 -16.76 5.91 -10.41
N ASP A 45 -17.17 4.81 -9.80
CA ASP A 45 -18.03 3.80 -10.43
C ASP A 45 -19.17 3.43 -9.48
N SER A 46 -20.40 3.86 -9.78
CA SER A 46 -21.57 3.62 -8.92
C SER A 46 -21.98 2.13 -8.81
N THR A 47 -21.38 1.24 -9.62
CA THR A 47 -21.59 -0.22 -9.52
C THR A 47 -20.64 -0.86 -8.49
N MET A 48 -19.62 -0.14 -8.02
CA MET A 48 -18.72 -0.59 -6.97
C MET A 48 -19.26 -0.20 -5.58
N PRO A 49 -18.98 -1.02 -4.55
CA PRO A 49 -19.36 -0.65 -3.19
C PRO A 49 -18.58 0.58 -2.73
N GLU A 50 -19.23 1.41 -1.93
CA GLU A 50 -18.56 2.50 -1.22
C GLU A 50 -17.49 1.97 -0.27
N GLY A 51 -16.39 2.72 -0.16
CA GLY A 51 -15.31 2.39 0.76
C GLY A 51 -15.71 2.62 2.23
N LYS A 52 -15.31 1.73 3.11
CA LYS A 52 -15.57 1.88 4.56
C LYS A 52 -14.85 3.08 5.17
N ARG A 53 -13.70 3.47 4.60
CA ARG A 53 -12.86 4.55 5.13
C ARG A 53 -13.10 5.87 4.41
N TYR A 54 -13.35 5.81 3.13
CA TYR A 54 -13.50 6.97 2.25
C TYR A 54 -14.78 6.81 1.42
N ASN A 55 -15.66 7.79 1.49
CA ASN A 55 -16.86 7.88 0.67
C ASN A 55 -16.64 8.90 -0.45
N CYS A 56 -16.83 8.48 -1.70
CA CYS A 56 -16.57 9.33 -2.86
C CYS A 56 -17.44 10.59 -2.88
N GLU A 57 -18.73 10.45 -2.51
CA GLU A 57 -19.69 11.57 -2.51
C GLU A 57 -19.35 12.60 -1.41
N GLU A 58 -18.99 12.11 -0.20
CA GLU A 58 -18.60 12.97 0.91
C GLU A 58 -17.34 13.77 0.59
N ILE A 59 -16.30 13.11 0.05
CA ILE A 59 -15.05 13.76 -0.35
C ILE A 59 -15.30 14.77 -1.47
N ALA A 60 -16.07 14.39 -2.49
CA ALA A 60 -16.39 15.31 -3.59
C ALA A 60 -17.16 16.55 -3.10
N LYS A 61 -18.08 16.36 -2.17
CA LYS A 61 -18.82 17.47 -1.53
C LYS A 61 -17.91 18.35 -0.67
N GLU A 62 -17.04 17.75 0.15
CA GLU A 62 -16.08 18.47 1.00
C GLU A 62 -15.23 19.43 0.17
N TYR A 63 -14.70 18.95 -0.97
CA TYR A 63 -13.80 19.74 -1.81
C TYR A 63 -14.51 20.46 -2.97
N SER A 64 -15.83 20.35 -3.09
CA SER A 64 -16.61 20.90 -4.20
C SER A 64 -16.08 20.42 -5.57
N PHE A 65 -15.87 19.09 -5.70
CA PHE A 65 -15.53 18.43 -6.94
C PHE A 65 -16.78 17.88 -7.61
N THR A 66 -16.75 17.79 -8.94
CA THR A 66 -17.85 17.19 -9.72
C THR A 66 -17.58 15.71 -9.94
N LEU A 67 -18.49 14.84 -9.51
CA LEU A 67 -18.37 13.39 -9.73
C LEU A 67 -18.73 12.99 -11.16
N ILE A 68 -17.95 12.11 -11.75
CA ILE A 68 -18.21 11.46 -13.03
C ILE A 68 -18.29 9.95 -12.84
N ASP A 69 -19.43 9.37 -13.15
CA ASP A 69 -19.70 7.94 -13.01
C ASP A 69 -19.25 7.18 -14.25
N LEU A 70 -18.11 6.48 -14.15
CA LEU A 70 -17.52 5.71 -15.24
C LEU A 70 -18.34 4.46 -15.64
N SER A 71 -19.30 4.05 -14.80
CA SER A 71 -20.25 2.97 -15.17
C SER A 71 -21.31 3.44 -16.17
N LYS A 72 -21.54 4.75 -16.26
CA LYS A 72 -22.55 5.37 -17.14
C LYS A 72 -21.91 6.14 -18.30
N THR A 73 -20.77 6.79 -18.03
CA THR A 73 -20.09 7.64 -19.01
C THR A 73 -18.71 7.06 -19.33
N PRO A 74 -18.45 6.58 -20.56
CA PRO A 74 -17.13 6.14 -20.97
C PRO A 74 -16.07 7.23 -20.76
N LEU A 75 -14.85 6.83 -20.39
CA LEU A 75 -13.78 7.76 -19.99
C LEU A 75 -13.47 8.78 -21.09
N HIS A 76 -13.38 8.36 -22.37
CA HIS A 76 -13.14 9.26 -23.50
C HIS A 76 -14.29 10.27 -23.70
N THR A 77 -15.53 9.86 -23.43
CA THR A 77 -16.70 10.75 -23.47
C THR A 77 -16.62 11.78 -22.36
N ALA A 78 -16.35 11.36 -21.13
CA ALA A 78 -16.16 12.25 -19.99
C ALA A 78 -15.07 13.31 -20.25
N ILE A 79 -13.94 12.88 -20.86
CA ILE A 79 -12.84 13.77 -21.23
C ILE A 79 -13.31 14.82 -22.22
N SER A 80 -14.05 14.44 -23.27
CA SER A 80 -14.50 15.36 -24.30
C SER A 80 -15.61 16.30 -23.81
N GLU A 81 -16.62 15.80 -23.10
CA GLU A 81 -17.77 16.57 -22.61
C GLU A 81 -17.36 17.64 -21.59
N HIS A 82 -16.37 17.34 -20.77
CA HIS A 82 -15.88 18.26 -19.73
C HIS A 82 -14.59 18.98 -20.12
N ALA A 83 -14.14 18.84 -21.36
CA ALA A 83 -12.89 19.43 -21.88
C ALA A 83 -11.71 19.23 -20.91
N ILE A 84 -11.50 17.97 -20.48
CA ILE A 84 -10.46 17.62 -19.50
C ILE A 84 -9.09 17.87 -20.09
N ASP A 85 -8.30 18.74 -19.44
CA ASP A 85 -6.92 19.05 -19.80
C ASP A 85 -5.96 17.95 -19.33
N VAL A 86 -6.18 17.46 -18.10
CA VAL A 86 -5.31 16.48 -17.43
C VAL A 86 -6.12 15.37 -16.79
N LEU A 87 -5.76 14.12 -17.09
CA LEU A 87 -6.29 12.91 -16.44
C LEU A 87 -5.24 12.36 -15.48
N PHE A 88 -5.62 12.15 -14.23
CA PHE A 88 -4.81 11.46 -13.23
C PHE A 88 -5.36 10.08 -12.95
N ILE A 89 -4.57 9.04 -13.20
CA ILE A 89 -4.86 7.64 -12.87
C ILE A 89 -3.92 7.19 -11.76
N CYS A 90 -4.48 7.03 -10.57
CA CYS A 90 -3.77 6.65 -9.37
C CYS A 90 -3.20 5.23 -9.44
N ILE A 91 -3.98 4.27 -9.94
CA ILE A 91 -3.57 2.87 -10.13
C ILE A 91 -4.10 2.33 -11.45
N GLY A 92 -3.20 2.17 -12.40
CA GLY A 92 -3.56 1.72 -13.75
C GLY A 92 -4.30 0.39 -13.80
N GLN A 93 -3.93 -0.57 -12.94
CA GLN A 93 -4.56 -1.90 -12.90
C GLN A 93 -6.04 -1.85 -12.55
N PHE A 94 -6.51 -0.82 -11.83
CA PHE A 94 -7.93 -0.67 -11.50
C PHE A 94 -8.79 -0.27 -12.70
N TYR A 95 -8.12 0.14 -13.80
CA TYR A 95 -8.79 0.54 -15.03
C TYR A 95 -8.93 -0.58 -16.06
N GLU A 96 -8.67 -1.85 -15.71
CA GLU A 96 -8.76 -2.99 -16.63
C GLU A 96 -10.17 -3.20 -17.25
N ARG A 97 -11.21 -2.66 -16.61
CA ARG A 97 -12.62 -2.79 -17.05
C ARG A 97 -13.12 -1.62 -17.89
N TYR A 98 -12.40 -0.49 -17.92
CA TYR A 98 -12.81 0.71 -18.64
C TYR A 98 -12.12 0.78 -19.99
N ASP A 99 -12.81 1.36 -20.99
CA ASP A 99 -12.20 1.62 -22.29
C ASP A 99 -11.20 2.77 -22.17
N LEU A 100 -9.94 2.48 -22.45
CA LEU A 100 -8.82 3.41 -22.41
C LEU A 100 -8.43 3.93 -23.80
N SER A 101 -9.22 3.61 -24.83
CA SER A 101 -8.99 4.12 -26.18
C SER A 101 -9.44 5.57 -26.33
N GLY A 102 -8.84 6.30 -27.25
CA GLY A 102 -9.26 7.66 -27.59
C GLY A 102 -8.94 8.74 -26.51
N ILE A 103 -8.09 8.44 -25.52
CA ILE A 103 -7.64 9.41 -24.52
C ILE A 103 -6.61 10.32 -25.16
N THR A 104 -6.95 11.59 -25.35
CA THR A 104 -6.12 12.60 -26.02
C THR A 104 -5.53 13.64 -25.09
N CYS A 105 -6.10 13.84 -23.90
CA CYS A 105 -5.59 14.77 -22.91
C CYS A 105 -4.26 14.28 -22.31
N LYS A 106 -3.53 15.20 -21.68
CA LYS A 106 -2.37 14.82 -20.86
C LYS A 106 -2.82 13.82 -19.79
N THR A 107 -2.09 12.71 -19.66
CA THR A 107 -2.38 11.69 -18.66
C THR A 107 -1.18 11.51 -17.72
N VAL A 108 -1.43 11.45 -16.43
CA VAL A 108 -0.44 11.05 -15.41
C VAL A 108 -0.93 9.73 -14.83
N MET A 109 -0.19 8.65 -15.08
CA MET A 109 -0.66 7.30 -14.74
C MET A 109 0.37 6.55 -13.92
N PHE A 110 -0.07 6.03 -12.78
CA PHE A 110 0.75 5.24 -11.87
C PHE A 110 0.51 3.74 -12.02
N ILE A 111 1.61 2.99 -11.87
CA ILE A 111 1.62 1.57 -11.55
C ILE A 111 2.44 1.43 -10.26
N HIS A 112 1.77 1.12 -9.13
CA HIS A 112 2.40 1.09 -7.81
C HIS A 112 3.28 -0.12 -7.59
N ASP A 113 2.92 -1.26 -8.17
CA ASP A 113 3.67 -2.51 -8.17
C ASP A 113 3.23 -3.38 -9.35
N ILE A 114 3.99 -4.43 -9.59
CA ILE A 114 3.64 -5.48 -10.55
C ILE A 114 3.61 -6.85 -9.87
N PHE A 115 3.12 -6.87 -8.63
CA PHE A 115 3.02 -8.05 -7.79
C PHE A 115 2.50 -9.29 -8.51
N ASP A 116 1.42 -9.12 -9.29
CA ASP A 116 0.80 -10.24 -10.00
C ASP A 116 1.73 -10.85 -11.06
N VAL A 117 2.54 -10.03 -11.72
CA VAL A 117 3.53 -10.49 -12.73
C VAL A 117 4.70 -11.17 -12.05
N GLU A 118 5.26 -10.57 -11.00
CA GLU A 118 6.39 -11.12 -10.23
C GLU A 118 6.01 -12.44 -9.57
N ARG A 119 4.81 -12.54 -8.99
CA ARG A 119 4.28 -13.74 -8.37
C ARG A 119 4.21 -14.93 -9.33
N LEU A 120 3.80 -14.69 -10.59
CA LEU A 120 3.75 -15.74 -11.61
C LEU A 120 5.12 -16.37 -11.91
N ASN A 121 6.18 -15.63 -11.69
CA ASN A 121 7.55 -16.05 -12.01
C ASN A 121 8.31 -16.60 -10.80
N ASN A 122 7.88 -16.31 -9.55
CA ASN A 122 8.63 -16.66 -8.35
C ASN A 122 8.10 -17.87 -7.56
N GLN A 123 7.02 -18.50 -7.97
CA GLN A 123 6.42 -19.71 -7.35
C GLN A 123 6.20 -19.58 -5.82
N ILE A 124 5.97 -18.36 -5.32
CA ILE A 124 5.83 -18.07 -3.89
C ILE A 124 4.51 -18.59 -3.30
N ASP A 125 3.55 -18.97 -4.14
CA ASP A 125 2.23 -19.40 -3.69
C ASP A 125 2.25 -20.56 -2.70
N ALA A 126 3.21 -21.47 -2.80
CA ALA A 126 3.36 -22.56 -1.84
C ALA A 126 3.85 -22.06 -0.46
N ALA A 127 4.67 -21.00 -0.43
CA ALA A 127 5.19 -20.41 0.81
C ALA A 127 4.14 -19.64 1.59
N ILE A 128 3.13 -19.09 0.91
CA ILE A 128 2.09 -18.26 1.54
C ILE A 128 0.88 -19.05 2.09
N TYR A 129 0.90 -20.38 2.00
CA TYR A 129 -0.15 -21.21 2.62
C TYR A 129 0.00 -21.21 4.14
N ASP A 130 -1.08 -20.88 4.84
CA ASP A 130 -1.14 -20.91 6.30
C ASP A 130 -2.19 -21.92 6.78
N LYS A 131 -1.73 -22.98 7.46
CA LYS A 131 -2.59 -24.04 8.03
C LYS A 131 -3.61 -23.53 9.04
N HIS A 132 -3.36 -22.39 9.68
CA HIS A 132 -4.26 -21.83 10.71
C HIS A 132 -5.43 -21.05 10.12
N VAL A 133 -5.28 -20.57 8.86
CA VAL A 133 -6.28 -19.75 8.17
C VAL A 133 -6.84 -20.46 6.94
N ASP A 134 -6.01 -21.27 6.26
CA ASP A 134 -6.38 -21.95 5.02
C ASP A 134 -6.93 -23.35 5.25
N ASN A 135 -8.08 -23.64 4.63
CA ASN A 135 -8.51 -25.02 4.49
C ASN A 135 -7.88 -25.64 3.23
N GLY A 136 -7.84 -27.00 3.17
CA GLY A 136 -7.22 -27.73 2.06
C GLY A 136 -7.87 -27.45 0.70
N TRP A 137 -9.16 -27.13 0.66
CA TRP A 137 -9.88 -26.78 -0.57
C TRP A 137 -9.41 -25.45 -1.17
N ILE A 138 -9.12 -24.46 -0.33
CA ILE A 138 -8.56 -23.17 -0.79
C ILE A 138 -7.19 -23.41 -1.43
N GLN A 139 -6.39 -24.28 -0.84
CA GLN A 139 -5.08 -24.63 -1.37
C GLN A 139 -5.20 -25.32 -2.73
N ILE A 140 -6.06 -26.35 -2.84
CA ILE A 140 -6.32 -27.07 -4.10
C ILE A 140 -6.78 -26.09 -5.20
N LYS A 141 -7.76 -25.23 -4.89
CA LYS A 141 -8.26 -24.23 -5.85
C LYS A 141 -7.16 -23.28 -6.34
N ARG A 142 -6.23 -22.92 -5.48
CA ARG A 142 -5.07 -22.09 -5.84
C ARG A 142 -4.10 -22.81 -6.75
N TYR A 143 -3.74 -24.05 -6.41
CA TYR A 143 -2.91 -24.88 -7.30
C TYR A 143 -3.54 -25.05 -8.68
N LEU A 144 -4.84 -25.36 -8.73
CA LEU A 144 -5.56 -25.47 -10.00
C LEU A 144 -5.54 -24.17 -10.81
N ASN A 145 -5.72 -23.01 -10.17
CA ASN A 145 -5.66 -21.72 -10.86
C ASN A 145 -4.25 -21.42 -11.38
N LEU A 146 -3.22 -21.71 -10.59
CA LEU A 146 -1.82 -21.48 -10.96
C LEU A 146 -1.42 -22.36 -12.14
N TYR A 147 -1.67 -23.70 -12.06
CA TYR A 147 -1.29 -24.66 -13.09
C TYR A 147 -2.19 -24.63 -14.34
N SER A 148 -3.47 -24.21 -14.22
CA SER A 148 -4.36 -24.05 -15.38
C SER A 148 -4.00 -22.87 -16.29
N GLY A 149 -3.07 -22.03 -15.89
CA GLY A 149 -2.71 -20.82 -16.62
C GLY A 149 -3.79 -19.73 -16.66
N ARG A 150 -4.93 -19.92 -15.96
CA ARG A 150 -6.02 -18.93 -15.92
C ARG A 150 -5.56 -17.61 -15.33
N TRP A 151 -4.84 -17.67 -14.20
CA TRP A 151 -4.26 -16.50 -13.56
C TRP A 151 -3.31 -15.75 -14.50
N ARG A 152 -2.39 -16.46 -15.16
CA ARG A 152 -1.48 -15.86 -16.15
C ARG A 152 -2.24 -15.18 -17.29
N LYS A 153 -3.32 -15.78 -17.79
CA LYS A 153 -4.15 -15.18 -18.84
C LYS A 153 -4.82 -13.90 -18.36
N GLN A 154 -5.33 -13.87 -17.14
CA GLN A 154 -5.96 -12.69 -16.54
C GLN A 154 -4.96 -11.56 -16.36
N VAL A 155 -3.79 -11.84 -15.76
CA VAL A 155 -2.72 -10.86 -15.59
C VAL A 155 -2.27 -10.30 -16.93
N ASN A 156 -2.00 -11.16 -17.91
CA ASN A 156 -1.62 -10.72 -19.24
C ASN A 156 -2.70 -9.88 -19.93
N LYS A 157 -3.99 -10.21 -19.71
CA LYS A 157 -5.11 -9.42 -20.24
C LYS A 157 -5.11 -8.00 -19.64
N CYS A 158 -4.97 -7.90 -18.31
CA CYS A 158 -4.91 -6.62 -17.62
C CYS A 158 -3.79 -5.73 -18.18
N TYR A 159 -2.56 -6.24 -18.20
CA TYR A 159 -1.42 -5.43 -18.67
C TYR A 159 -1.48 -5.13 -20.18
N LYS A 160 -1.95 -6.05 -21.02
CA LYS A 160 -2.22 -5.74 -22.44
C LYS A 160 -3.21 -4.61 -22.63
N HIS A 161 -4.15 -4.46 -21.70
CA HIS A 161 -5.16 -3.42 -21.75
C HIS A 161 -4.60 -2.05 -21.30
N ILE A 162 -3.84 -2.00 -20.21
CA ILE A 162 -3.38 -0.74 -19.63
C ILE A 162 -2.07 -0.21 -20.23
N MET A 163 -1.19 -1.08 -20.74
CA MET A 163 0.12 -0.68 -21.27
C MET A 163 0.08 0.25 -22.47
N PRO A 164 -0.87 0.17 -23.41
CA PRO A 164 -0.96 1.14 -24.50
C PRO A 164 -1.11 2.58 -24.01
N LEU A 165 -1.97 2.83 -23.00
CA LEU A 165 -2.11 4.15 -22.39
C LEU A 165 -0.86 4.54 -21.60
N TYR A 166 -0.32 3.61 -20.79
CA TYR A 166 0.90 3.87 -20.00
C TYR A 166 2.10 4.28 -20.88
N ASN A 167 2.19 3.71 -22.11
CA ASN A 167 3.21 4.04 -23.08
C ASN A 167 2.85 5.19 -24.04
N ALA A 168 1.61 5.70 -24.00
CA ALA A 168 1.17 6.72 -24.95
C ALA A 168 2.02 8.00 -24.83
N PRO A 169 2.28 8.72 -25.94
CA PRO A 169 3.11 9.95 -25.95
C PRO A 169 2.61 11.02 -24.96
N ASN A 170 1.29 11.16 -24.84
CA ASN A 170 0.63 12.11 -23.95
C ASN A 170 0.53 11.62 -22.48
N THR A 171 1.12 10.48 -22.13
CA THR A 171 1.11 9.94 -20.76
C THR A 171 2.48 10.13 -20.11
N ILE A 172 2.50 10.68 -18.90
CA ILE A 172 3.63 10.61 -17.97
C ILE A 172 3.46 9.31 -17.17
N ALA A 173 4.37 8.36 -17.45
CA ALA A 173 4.40 7.07 -16.77
C ALA A 173 5.06 7.22 -15.40
N CYS A 174 4.37 6.82 -14.32
CA CYS A 174 4.81 7.02 -12.95
C CYS A 174 4.78 5.72 -12.13
N THR A 175 5.61 5.68 -11.10
CA THR A 175 5.60 4.62 -10.09
C THR A 175 6.04 5.18 -8.73
N VAL A 176 5.98 4.33 -7.67
CA VAL A 176 6.20 4.76 -6.28
C VAL A 176 7.55 4.36 -5.69
N SER A 177 8.37 3.63 -6.45
CA SER A 177 9.73 3.22 -6.03
C SER A 177 10.63 2.95 -7.23
N ASP A 178 11.93 3.08 -7.03
CA ASP A 178 12.93 2.70 -8.02
C ASP A 178 12.89 1.20 -8.31
N TYR A 179 12.61 0.38 -7.29
CA TYR A 179 12.39 -1.05 -7.47
C TYR A 179 11.28 -1.32 -8.51
N THR A 180 10.11 -0.72 -8.33
CA THR A 180 8.99 -0.92 -9.28
C THR A 180 9.33 -0.41 -10.67
N ARG A 181 10.06 0.72 -10.79
CA ARG A 181 10.55 1.23 -12.08
C ARG A 181 11.43 0.21 -12.81
N HIS A 182 12.38 -0.41 -12.10
CA HIS A 182 13.25 -1.43 -12.67
C HIS A 182 12.48 -2.69 -13.04
N SER A 183 11.58 -3.15 -12.18
CA SER A 183 10.71 -4.30 -12.44
C SER A 183 9.82 -4.06 -13.67
N LEU A 184 9.20 -2.88 -13.81
CA LEU A 184 8.43 -2.52 -14.99
C LEU A 184 9.27 -2.60 -16.27
N LYS A 185 10.46 -2.02 -16.28
CA LYS A 185 11.36 -2.09 -17.45
C LYS A 185 11.84 -3.51 -17.76
N TYR A 186 12.02 -4.35 -16.76
CA TYR A 186 12.43 -5.74 -16.93
C TYR A 186 11.31 -6.62 -17.51
N PHE A 187 10.10 -6.54 -16.96
CA PHE A 187 8.97 -7.37 -17.38
C PHE A 187 8.24 -6.83 -18.62
N PHE A 188 8.35 -5.53 -18.89
CA PHE A 188 7.72 -4.82 -20.02
C PHE A 188 8.77 -4.03 -20.80
N PRO A 189 9.69 -4.72 -21.53
CA PRO A 189 10.78 -4.07 -22.26
C PRO A 189 10.32 -3.17 -23.40
N GLU A 190 9.04 -3.22 -23.77
CA GLU A 190 8.39 -2.30 -24.69
C GLU A 190 8.22 -0.89 -24.14
N ILE A 191 8.34 -0.67 -22.83
CA ILE A 191 8.33 0.66 -22.22
C ILE A 191 9.66 1.36 -22.51
N LYS A 192 9.68 2.20 -23.58
CA LYS A 192 10.88 2.93 -24.02
C LYS A 192 11.03 4.30 -23.37
N LYS A 193 9.92 4.89 -22.90
CA LYS A 193 9.93 6.18 -22.19
C LYS A 193 10.52 6.07 -20.79
N ASP A 194 10.88 7.22 -20.24
CA ASP A 194 11.25 7.29 -18.84
C ASP A 194 10.03 7.07 -17.93
N ILE A 195 10.25 6.39 -16.79
CA ILE A 195 9.24 6.19 -15.77
C ILE A 195 9.65 7.04 -14.57
N GLN A 196 8.84 8.04 -14.26
CA GLN A 196 9.09 8.92 -13.12
C GLN A 196 8.76 8.21 -11.80
N VAL A 197 9.62 8.43 -10.80
CA VAL A 197 9.44 7.85 -9.46
C VAL A 197 9.04 8.95 -8.50
N PHE A 198 7.87 8.79 -7.89
CA PHE A 198 7.37 9.65 -6.81
C PHE A 198 7.06 8.77 -5.60
N TYR A 199 7.78 8.98 -4.52
CA TYR A 199 7.51 8.24 -3.28
C TYR A 199 6.08 8.50 -2.82
N SER A 200 5.41 7.43 -2.41
CA SER A 200 4.03 7.54 -1.92
C SER A 200 3.94 8.54 -0.78
N PRO A 201 3.05 9.55 -0.85
CA PRO A 201 2.95 10.60 0.17
C PRO A 201 2.71 10.05 1.57
N SER A 202 3.23 10.72 2.59
CA SER A 202 2.96 10.38 3.99
C SER A 202 1.48 10.57 4.32
N LYS A 203 0.93 9.67 5.15
CA LYS A 203 -0.44 9.82 5.65
C LYS A 203 -0.50 10.95 6.67
N GLN A 204 -1.52 11.77 6.57
CA GLN A 204 -1.87 12.73 7.61
C GLN A 204 -2.83 12.04 8.59
N THR A 205 -2.44 11.97 9.85
CA THR A 205 -3.26 11.36 10.92
C THR A 205 -3.42 12.33 12.06
N ASN A 206 -4.67 12.65 12.39
CA ASN A 206 -4.99 13.37 13.62
C ASN A 206 -4.96 12.36 14.78
N ILE A 207 -3.98 12.48 15.65
CA ILE A 207 -3.78 11.56 16.77
C ILE A 207 -4.62 12.04 17.95
N CYS A 208 -5.63 11.24 18.32
CA CYS A 208 -6.34 11.44 19.58
C CYS A 208 -5.45 10.96 20.74
N PRO A 209 -5.35 11.72 21.85
CA PRO A 209 -4.58 11.30 23.02
C PRO A 209 -5.10 9.99 23.64
N ASP A 210 -6.41 9.76 23.58
CA ASP A 210 -7.05 8.59 24.15
C ASP A 210 -7.11 7.45 23.14
N ILE A 211 -6.79 6.24 23.61
CA ILE A 211 -6.92 4.99 22.85
C ILE A 211 -8.37 4.56 22.90
N SER A 212 -9.00 4.44 21.74
CA SER A 212 -10.43 4.08 21.64
C SER A 212 -10.67 2.55 21.67
N ASN A 213 -9.72 1.75 21.17
CA ASN A 213 -9.84 0.30 21.18
C ASN A 213 -9.47 -0.27 22.57
N PRO A 214 -10.40 -1.00 23.25
CA PRO A 214 -10.18 -1.48 24.62
C PRO A 214 -9.04 -2.51 24.72
N GLU A 215 -8.95 -3.45 23.77
CA GLU A 215 -7.91 -4.50 23.80
C GLU A 215 -6.51 -3.90 23.60
N LEU A 216 -6.37 -2.92 22.72
CA LEU A 216 -5.12 -2.17 22.55
C LEU A 216 -4.78 -1.37 23.81
N LYS A 217 -5.78 -0.71 24.42
CA LYS A 217 -5.62 0.05 25.65
C LYS A 217 -5.13 -0.84 26.79
N ASP A 218 -5.74 -2.01 26.96
CA ASP A 218 -5.37 -2.99 27.98
C ASP A 218 -3.95 -3.53 27.73
N LEU A 219 -3.60 -3.86 26.50
CA LEU A 219 -2.26 -4.30 26.14
C LEU A 219 -1.21 -3.25 26.52
N ILE A 220 -1.39 -2.01 26.09
CA ILE A 220 -0.45 -0.92 26.40
C ILE A 220 -0.37 -0.65 27.90
N SER A 221 -1.52 -0.63 28.60
CA SER A 221 -1.58 -0.41 30.04
C SER A 221 -0.93 -1.53 30.85
N SER A 222 -0.89 -2.76 30.32
CA SER A 222 -0.22 -3.89 30.95
C SER A 222 1.30 -3.73 31.07
N GLY A 223 1.90 -2.84 30.27
CA GLY A 223 3.36 -2.66 30.18
C GLY A 223 4.11 -3.83 29.56
N CYS A 224 3.41 -4.79 28.97
CA CYS A 224 4.04 -5.93 28.30
C CYS A 224 4.67 -5.50 26.98
N ASP A 225 5.89 -5.98 26.71
CA ASP A 225 6.50 -5.88 25.37
C ASP A 225 5.66 -6.63 24.34
N TYR A 226 5.46 -6.03 23.17
CA TYR A 226 4.80 -6.72 22.06
C TYR A 226 5.44 -6.42 20.71
N PHE A 227 5.38 -7.41 19.83
CA PHE A 227 5.62 -7.22 18.41
C PHE A 227 4.30 -6.87 17.72
N LEU A 228 4.35 -5.88 16.81
CA LEU A 228 3.21 -5.47 15.99
C LEU A 228 3.31 -6.09 14.61
N PHE A 229 2.21 -6.67 14.11
CA PHE A 229 2.11 -7.19 12.75
C PHE A 229 0.78 -6.80 12.10
N LEU A 230 0.84 -6.12 10.94
CA LEU A 230 -0.31 -5.49 10.30
C LEU A 230 -0.82 -6.26 9.09
N ALA A 231 -2.12 -6.08 8.80
CA ALA A 231 -2.80 -6.65 7.63
C ALA A 231 -2.60 -8.18 7.52
N ALA A 232 -2.73 -8.87 8.65
CA ALA A 232 -2.47 -10.29 8.78
C ALA A 232 -3.44 -11.18 7.95
N ASN A 233 -4.57 -10.62 7.49
CA ASN A 233 -5.50 -11.25 6.54
C ASN A 233 -4.95 -11.31 5.11
N ARG A 234 -3.91 -10.53 4.79
CA ARG A 234 -3.30 -10.52 3.46
C ARG A 234 -2.13 -11.49 3.42
N ARG A 235 -2.27 -12.57 2.67
CA ARG A 235 -1.30 -13.67 2.65
C ARG A 235 0.09 -13.27 2.19
N TYR A 236 0.20 -12.32 1.26
CA TYR A 236 1.50 -11.82 0.81
C TYR A 236 2.27 -11.06 1.89
N LYS A 237 1.59 -10.64 2.97
CA LYS A 237 2.22 -10.13 4.19
C LYS A 237 2.91 -11.21 5.03
N ASN A 238 2.68 -12.50 4.68
CA ASN A 238 3.35 -13.65 5.28
C ASN A 238 3.04 -13.89 6.79
N PRO A 239 1.77 -13.90 7.18
CA PRO A 239 1.39 -14.16 8.57
C PRO A 239 1.90 -15.51 9.07
N LYS A 240 1.96 -16.53 8.20
CA LYS A 240 2.48 -17.87 8.52
C LYS A 240 3.87 -17.81 9.15
N LEU A 241 4.79 -17.06 8.55
CA LEU A 241 6.15 -16.92 9.06
C LEU A 241 6.16 -16.28 10.45
N VAL A 242 5.40 -15.20 10.60
CA VAL A 242 5.34 -14.43 11.86
C VAL A 242 4.78 -15.29 12.98
N ILE A 243 3.66 -15.98 12.74
CA ILE A 243 3.04 -16.89 13.71
C ILE A 243 3.98 -18.02 14.10
N GLN A 244 4.60 -18.69 13.13
CA GLN A 244 5.54 -19.79 13.38
C GLN A 244 6.73 -19.35 14.25
N VAL A 245 7.25 -18.16 14.01
CA VAL A 245 8.37 -17.61 14.79
C VAL A 245 7.90 -17.19 16.18
N PHE A 246 6.72 -16.58 16.29
CA PHE A 246 6.15 -16.17 17.57
C PHE A 246 5.82 -17.38 18.45
N GLU A 247 5.25 -18.47 17.91
CA GLU A 247 5.03 -19.72 18.63
C GLU A 247 6.31 -20.24 19.32
N ARG A 248 7.46 -20.04 18.71
CA ARG A 248 8.75 -20.39 19.32
C ARG A 248 9.19 -19.35 20.37
N LEU A 249 9.12 -18.07 20.06
CA LEU A 249 9.57 -16.99 20.95
C LEU A 249 8.77 -16.95 22.27
N GLN A 250 7.47 -17.23 22.25
CA GLN A 250 6.63 -17.18 23.45
C GLN A 250 7.05 -18.21 24.52
N HIS A 251 7.69 -19.32 24.14
CA HIS A 251 8.23 -20.30 25.11
C HIS A 251 9.46 -19.76 25.84
N GLU A 252 10.30 -18.97 25.16
CA GLU A 252 11.51 -18.37 25.72
C GLU A 252 11.21 -17.04 26.43
N HIS A 253 10.16 -16.33 25.99
CA HIS A 253 9.74 -15.02 26.49
C HIS A 253 8.24 -15.02 26.86
N PRO A 254 7.83 -15.59 28.02
CA PRO A 254 6.41 -15.78 28.36
C PRO A 254 5.61 -14.48 28.53
N THR A 255 6.27 -13.35 28.79
CA THR A 255 5.64 -12.03 28.89
C THR A 255 5.49 -11.31 27.55
N LEU A 256 6.20 -11.76 26.50
CA LEU A 256 6.11 -11.18 25.17
C LEU A 256 4.71 -11.40 24.58
N ARG A 257 4.18 -10.38 23.92
CA ARG A 257 2.91 -10.45 23.19
C ARG A 257 3.15 -10.28 21.70
N LEU A 258 2.21 -10.80 20.90
CA LEU A 258 2.09 -10.48 19.48
C LEU A 258 0.74 -9.78 19.29
N LEU A 259 0.76 -8.56 18.80
CA LEU A 259 -0.43 -7.86 18.32
C LEU A 259 -0.53 -8.00 16.81
N THR A 260 -1.59 -8.63 16.33
CA THR A 260 -1.91 -8.69 14.90
C THR A 260 -3.15 -7.90 14.60
N LEU A 261 -3.20 -7.31 13.38
CA LEU A 261 -4.42 -6.72 12.86
C LEU A 261 -4.97 -7.56 11.70
N GLY A 262 -6.15 -8.14 11.92
CA GLY A 262 -6.90 -8.86 10.91
C GLY A 262 -6.44 -10.30 10.64
N TYR A 263 -5.82 -11.00 11.57
CA TYR A 263 -5.48 -12.43 11.40
C TYR A 263 -6.73 -13.33 11.46
N GLY A 264 -7.75 -12.88 12.18
CA GLY A 264 -9.05 -13.53 12.31
C GLY A 264 -9.21 -14.39 13.57
N LYS A 265 -8.15 -14.63 14.34
CA LYS A 265 -8.22 -15.35 15.64
C LYS A 265 -6.90 -15.25 16.40
N SER A 266 -6.98 -15.30 17.71
CA SER A 266 -5.83 -15.51 18.59
C SER A 266 -5.46 -17.01 18.66
N ILE A 267 -4.17 -17.32 18.55
CA ILE A 267 -3.66 -18.70 18.57
C ILE A 267 -3.13 -19.14 19.95
N SER A 268 -2.89 -18.20 20.84
CA SER A 268 -2.43 -18.42 22.22
C SER A 268 -2.87 -17.25 23.11
N LYS A 269 -2.67 -17.37 24.43
CA LYS A 269 -2.92 -16.27 25.38
C LYS A 269 -2.00 -15.06 25.18
N GLN A 270 -0.86 -15.24 24.56
CA GLN A 270 0.10 -14.18 24.27
C GLN A 270 -0.15 -13.50 22.91
N HIS A 271 -1.01 -14.07 22.07
CA HIS A 271 -1.38 -13.51 20.78
C HIS A 271 -2.71 -12.77 20.89
N ILE A 272 -2.69 -11.47 20.61
CA ILE A 272 -3.85 -10.59 20.59
C ILE A 272 -4.11 -10.26 19.11
N ASP A 273 -5.29 -10.62 18.62
CA ASP A 273 -5.71 -10.29 17.27
C ASP A 273 -6.89 -9.35 17.30
N ILE A 274 -6.75 -8.18 16.69
CA ILE A 274 -7.80 -7.18 16.54
C ILE A 274 -8.13 -7.07 15.05
N ASP A 275 -9.41 -7.14 14.69
CA ASP A 275 -9.82 -7.08 13.28
C ASP A 275 -9.48 -5.73 12.65
N TYR A 276 -9.81 -4.64 13.34
CA TYR A 276 -9.58 -3.28 12.87
C TYR A 276 -9.40 -2.30 14.05
N ILE A 277 -8.50 -1.35 13.88
CA ILE A 277 -8.35 -0.18 14.77
C ILE A 277 -8.37 1.11 13.95
N SER A 278 -8.69 2.22 14.59
CA SER A 278 -8.62 3.54 13.97
C SER A 278 -7.19 3.92 13.60
N ASP A 279 -7.03 4.89 12.69
CA ASP A 279 -5.70 5.40 12.36
C ASP A 279 -5.00 6.00 13.59
N SER A 280 -5.76 6.65 14.47
CA SER A 280 -5.24 7.18 15.74
C SER A 280 -4.75 6.08 16.67
N ASP A 281 -5.53 5.00 16.83
CA ASP A 281 -5.12 3.84 17.63
C ASP A 281 -3.90 3.13 17.01
N LEU A 282 -3.80 3.10 15.68
CA LEU A 282 -2.64 2.54 14.99
C LEU A 282 -1.35 3.31 15.30
N GLU A 283 -1.42 4.64 15.39
CA GLU A 283 -0.27 5.46 15.80
C GLU A 283 0.18 5.11 17.25
N HIS A 284 -0.78 4.86 18.17
CA HIS A 284 -0.47 4.36 19.51
C HIS A 284 0.14 2.95 19.46
N ALA A 285 -0.39 2.06 18.61
CA ALA A 285 0.16 0.72 18.46
C ALA A 285 1.62 0.75 17.96
N TYR A 286 1.97 1.62 17.01
CA TYR A 286 3.36 1.82 16.61
C TYR A 286 4.22 2.35 17.74
N LYS A 287 3.77 3.40 18.41
CA LYS A 287 4.53 4.12 19.44
C LYS A 287 4.95 3.23 20.62
N HIS A 288 4.12 2.25 20.99
CA HIS A 288 4.34 1.40 22.16
C HIS A 288 4.84 0.00 21.83
N ALA A 289 4.94 -0.34 20.54
CA ALA A 289 5.48 -1.63 20.14
C ALA A 289 6.98 -1.77 20.46
N ARG A 290 7.39 -2.96 20.90
CA ARG A 290 8.80 -3.31 21.01
C ARG A 290 9.50 -3.30 19.66
N ALA A 291 8.81 -3.78 18.60
CA ALA A 291 9.18 -3.64 17.21
C ALA A 291 7.97 -3.90 16.30
N LEU A 292 8.01 -3.37 15.09
CA LEU A 292 7.16 -3.78 13.98
C LEU A 292 7.80 -4.96 13.25
N ILE A 293 7.04 -6.02 12.96
CA ILE A 293 7.43 -7.07 12.01
C ILE A 293 6.74 -6.80 10.67
N PHE A 294 7.52 -6.70 9.60
CA PHE A 294 7.03 -6.46 8.24
C PHE A 294 7.59 -7.52 7.30
N ALA A 295 6.87 -8.65 7.24
CA ALA A 295 7.34 -9.89 6.62
C ALA A 295 6.89 -10.09 5.17
N SER A 296 6.47 -9.03 4.49
CA SER A 296 5.88 -9.08 3.15
C SER A 296 6.79 -9.74 2.13
N PHE A 297 6.19 -10.49 1.20
CA PHE A 297 6.87 -11.00 0.01
C PHE A 297 6.95 -9.94 -1.10
N PHE A 298 6.01 -9.00 -1.15
CA PHE A 298 5.90 -7.97 -2.19
C PHE A 298 5.40 -6.66 -1.61
N GLU A 299 5.99 -5.56 -2.03
CA GLU A 299 5.53 -4.20 -1.74
C GLU A 299 5.89 -3.26 -2.89
N GLY A 300 4.99 -2.33 -3.19
CA GLY A 300 5.29 -1.23 -4.12
C GLY A 300 6.07 -0.12 -3.44
N PHE A 301 5.73 0.18 -2.17
CA PHE A 301 6.40 1.19 -1.34
C PHE A 301 6.74 0.63 0.06
N GLY A 302 5.74 0.37 0.92
CA GLY A 302 5.96 -0.14 2.26
C GLY A 302 5.81 0.93 3.34
N TYR A 303 4.61 1.48 3.51
CA TYR A 303 4.31 2.49 4.53
C TYR A 303 4.61 2.08 5.98
N PRO A 304 4.19 0.89 6.47
CA PRO A 304 4.26 0.55 7.89
C PRO A 304 5.65 0.69 8.53
N PRO A 305 6.77 0.29 7.90
CA PRO A 305 8.08 0.52 8.46
C PRO A 305 8.39 2.00 8.73
N ILE A 306 8.03 2.89 7.81
CA ILE A 306 8.28 4.32 7.95
C ILE A 306 7.35 4.94 9.01
N GLU A 307 6.09 4.49 9.05
CA GLU A 307 5.14 4.89 10.10
C GLU A 307 5.64 4.50 11.50
N ALA A 308 6.21 3.31 11.67
CA ALA A 308 6.81 2.88 12.93
C ALA A 308 8.05 3.71 13.30
N MET A 309 8.94 4.00 12.33
CA MET A 309 10.14 4.80 12.54
C MET A 309 9.85 6.24 12.99
N LYS A 310 8.68 6.80 12.67
CA LYS A 310 8.17 8.08 13.18
C LYS A 310 8.22 8.17 14.70
N TYR A 311 8.09 7.05 15.39
CA TYR A 311 8.14 6.95 16.86
C TYR A 311 9.47 6.45 17.40
N GLY A 312 10.40 6.13 16.52
CA GLY A 312 11.64 5.45 16.88
C GLY A 312 11.42 3.99 17.22
N THR A 313 10.35 3.39 16.73
CA THR A 313 10.05 1.96 16.90
C THR A 313 10.89 1.14 15.93
N PRO A 314 11.68 0.16 16.42
CA PRO A 314 12.48 -0.71 15.57
C PRO A 314 11.63 -1.48 14.56
N VAL A 315 12.21 -1.76 13.39
CA VAL A 315 11.52 -2.49 12.32
C VAL A 315 12.30 -3.72 11.90
N LEU A 316 11.64 -4.87 11.93
CA LEU A 316 12.10 -6.14 11.40
C LEU A 316 11.44 -6.32 10.04
N VAL A 317 12.22 -6.26 8.98
CA VAL A 317 11.69 -6.16 7.61
C VAL A 317 12.25 -7.25 6.70
N SER A 318 11.44 -7.75 5.80
CA SER A 318 11.90 -8.64 4.74
C SER A 318 12.82 -7.89 3.75
N ASN A 319 13.84 -8.58 3.25
CA ASN A 319 14.84 -8.02 2.33
C ASN A 319 14.44 -8.15 0.85
N VAL A 320 13.18 -7.78 0.52
CA VAL A 320 12.61 -7.98 -0.82
C VAL A 320 11.97 -6.70 -1.36
N THR A 321 11.87 -6.63 -2.67
CA THR A 321 11.16 -5.58 -3.43
C THR A 321 11.62 -4.15 -3.04
N SER A 322 10.70 -3.21 -2.85
CA SER A 322 10.99 -1.83 -2.48
C SER A 322 11.45 -1.65 -1.02
N ILE A 323 11.32 -2.67 -0.17
CA ILE A 323 11.57 -2.53 1.27
C ILE A 323 13.01 -2.07 1.57
N PRO A 324 14.08 -2.64 0.95
CA PRO A 324 15.45 -2.15 1.18
C PRO A 324 15.67 -0.70 0.71
N GLU A 325 15.00 -0.28 -0.36
CA GLU A 325 15.06 1.10 -0.85
C GLU A 325 14.47 2.07 0.17
N ILE A 326 13.31 1.74 0.74
CA ILE A 326 12.55 2.62 1.61
C ILE A 326 13.09 2.63 3.04
N VAL A 327 13.55 1.48 3.55
CA VAL A 327 13.99 1.31 4.94
C VAL A 327 15.49 1.59 5.13
N GLY A 328 16.29 1.45 4.06
CA GLY A 328 17.73 1.72 4.08
C GLY A 328 18.47 0.94 5.18
N ASN A 329 19.39 1.61 5.85
CA ASN A 329 20.19 1.02 6.93
C ASN A 329 19.54 1.12 8.33
N ALA A 330 18.32 1.61 8.41
CA ALA A 330 17.60 1.81 9.68
C ALA A 330 16.78 0.57 10.12
N GLY A 331 16.68 -0.48 9.28
CA GLY A 331 15.93 -1.69 9.58
C GLY A 331 16.81 -2.91 9.84
N TYR A 332 16.24 -3.89 10.55
CA TYR A 332 16.78 -5.22 10.64
C TYR A 332 16.14 -6.12 9.59
N TYR A 333 16.99 -6.63 8.69
CA TYR A 333 16.55 -7.42 7.54
C TYR A 333 16.55 -8.91 7.82
N PHE A 334 15.57 -9.62 7.27
CA PHE A 334 15.51 -11.07 7.26
C PHE A 334 14.94 -11.59 5.93
N SER A 335 15.23 -12.84 5.62
CA SER A 335 14.61 -13.52 4.49
C SER A 335 13.17 -13.91 4.83
N PRO A 336 12.16 -13.55 3.99
CA PRO A 336 10.76 -13.91 4.24
C PRO A 336 10.48 -15.41 4.07
N ILE A 337 11.48 -16.19 3.65
CA ILE A 337 11.35 -17.64 3.43
C ILE A 337 11.86 -18.45 4.63
N TYR A 338 12.88 -17.92 5.36
CA TYR A 338 13.56 -18.66 6.41
C TYR A 338 13.13 -18.22 7.82
N PRO A 339 12.34 -19.03 8.55
CA PRO A 339 11.90 -18.70 9.93
C PRO A 339 13.08 -18.44 10.88
N ALA A 340 14.21 -19.10 10.66
CA ALA A 340 15.41 -18.90 11.48
C ALA A 340 15.97 -17.48 11.41
N ASP A 341 15.83 -16.80 10.27
CA ASP A 341 16.34 -15.44 10.11
C ASP A 341 15.49 -14.45 10.90
N LEU A 342 14.15 -14.51 10.76
CA LEU A 342 13.24 -13.67 11.56
C LEU A 342 13.41 -13.97 13.06
N TYR A 343 13.52 -15.24 13.44
CA TYR A 343 13.74 -15.63 14.83
C TYR A 343 15.01 -15.02 15.43
N LYS A 344 16.14 -15.15 14.74
CA LYS A 344 17.43 -14.56 15.17
C LYS A 344 17.32 -13.02 15.28
N THR A 345 16.72 -12.40 14.29
CA THR A 345 16.57 -10.94 14.23
C THR A 345 15.67 -10.43 15.37
N ALA A 346 14.56 -11.13 15.64
CA ALA A 346 13.68 -10.83 16.76
C ALA A 346 14.38 -10.98 18.12
N LYS A 347 15.20 -12.03 18.29
CA LYS A 347 15.99 -12.21 19.53
C LYS A 347 16.98 -11.06 19.77
N ARG A 348 17.63 -10.55 18.75
CA ARG A 348 18.52 -9.38 18.89
C ARG A 348 17.78 -8.17 19.44
N ILE A 349 16.55 -7.90 18.94
CA ILE A 349 15.71 -6.82 19.47
C ILE A 349 15.35 -7.06 20.96
N LEU A 350 15.00 -8.28 21.33
CA LEU A 350 14.68 -8.63 22.73
C LEU A 350 15.89 -8.53 23.65
N GLN A 351 17.10 -8.73 23.13
CA GLN A 351 18.38 -8.57 23.85
C GLN A 351 18.85 -7.10 23.92
N GLY A 352 18.08 -6.15 23.37
CA GLY A 352 18.42 -4.73 23.42
C GLY A 352 19.29 -4.25 22.24
N GLU A 353 19.56 -5.10 21.25
CA GLU A 353 20.30 -4.73 20.05
C GLU A 353 19.38 -4.04 19.02
N ALA A 354 18.68 -2.97 19.41
CA ALA A 354 17.86 -2.20 18.48
C ALA A 354 18.70 -1.09 17.81
N PRO A 355 18.34 -0.65 16.57
CA PRO A 355 18.86 0.59 16.03
C PRO A 355 18.57 1.74 16.99
N SER A 356 19.46 2.73 17.08
CA SER A 356 19.20 3.86 17.95
C SER A 356 17.95 4.61 17.51
N LYS A 357 17.19 5.12 18.47
CA LYS A 357 16.00 5.94 18.19
C LYS A 357 16.32 7.12 17.30
N GLU A 358 17.49 7.74 17.50
CA GLU A 358 17.98 8.84 16.67
C GLU A 358 18.15 8.44 15.20
N LEU A 359 18.72 7.25 14.92
CA LEU A 359 18.87 6.73 13.57
C LEU A 359 17.51 6.52 12.90
N LEU A 360 16.55 5.94 13.62
CA LEU A 360 15.20 5.69 13.12
C LEU A 360 14.47 6.99 12.78
N LEU A 361 14.49 7.96 13.70
CA LEU A 361 13.88 9.26 13.50
C LEU A 361 14.53 10.03 12.34
N LYS A 362 15.87 10.03 12.27
CA LYS A 362 16.59 10.66 11.16
C LYS A 362 16.22 10.06 9.81
N HIS A 363 16.12 8.73 9.74
CA HIS A 363 15.71 8.06 8.51
C HIS A 363 14.26 8.37 8.14
N TYR A 364 13.34 8.35 9.11
CA TYR A 364 11.96 8.80 8.91
C TYR A 364 11.89 10.19 8.28
N GLU A 365 12.62 11.17 8.84
CA GLU A 365 12.65 12.54 8.31
C GLU A 365 13.22 12.61 6.87
N GLN A 366 14.22 11.80 6.55
CA GLN A 366 14.76 11.73 5.19
C GLN A 366 13.71 11.23 4.18
N VAL A 367 13.01 10.15 4.52
CA VAL A 367 11.97 9.59 3.66
C VAL A 367 10.79 10.56 3.54
N LYS A 368 10.35 11.14 4.67
CA LYS A 368 9.26 12.12 4.70
C LYS A 368 9.57 13.35 3.83
N ASN A 369 10.78 13.91 3.95
CA ASN A 369 11.20 15.03 3.12
C ASN A 369 11.21 14.69 1.62
N ARG A 370 11.53 13.44 1.25
CA ARG A 370 11.43 12.97 -0.14
C ARG A 370 9.95 12.87 -0.55
N GLN A 371 9.09 12.28 0.28
CA GLN A 371 7.66 12.17 0.03
C GLN A 371 7.01 13.54 -0.18
N ASP A 372 7.34 14.52 0.66
CA ASP A 372 6.80 15.90 0.57
C ASP A 372 7.24 16.58 -0.74
N LYS A 373 8.52 16.48 -1.10
CA LYS A 373 9.05 17.01 -2.38
C LYS A 373 8.44 16.34 -3.60
N ASP A 374 8.30 15.02 -3.55
CA ASP A 374 7.72 14.25 -4.64
C ASP A 374 6.24 14.56 -4.81
N LEU A 375 5.49 14.76 -3.71
CA LEU A 375 4.10 15.21 -3.74
C LEU A 375 3.97 16.59 -4.39
N GLU A 376 4.79 17.55 -3.98
CA GLU A 376 4.80 18.89 -4.57
C GLU A 376 5.13 18.85 -6.07
N ALA A 377 6.14 18.07 -6.46
CA ALA A 377 6.52 17.90 -7.86
C ALA A 377 5.40 17.25 -8.69
N LEU A 378 4.73 16.22 -8.15
CA LEU A 378 3.60 15.56 -8.81
C LEU A 378 2.43 16.54 -8.99
N VAL A 379 2.09 17.32 -7.95
CA VAL A 379 1.03 18.33 -8.04
C VAL A 379 1.37 19.39 -9.07
N ASN A 380 2.64 19.84 -9.16
CA ASN A 380 3.10 20.77 -10.20
C ASN A 380 2.94 20.19 -11.61
N ILE A 381 3.21 18.89 -11.78
CA ILE A 381 3.00 18.21 -13.07
C ILE A 381 1.52 18.18 -13.44
N LEU A 382 0.64 17.91 -12.48
CA LEU A 382 -0.82 17.89 -12.70
C LEU A 382 -1.38 19.25 -13.07
N TYR A 383 -0.79 20.34 -12.56
CA TYR A 383 -1.18 21.72 -12.88
C TYR A 383 -0.48 22.32 -14.11
N ASN A 384 0.38 21.59 -14.79
CA ASN A 384 0.99 22.03 -16.04
C ASN A 384 0.43 21.22 -17.21
N PRO A 385 -0.57 21.71 -17.97
CA PRO A 385 -1.16 20.98 -19.08
C PRO A 385 -0.22 20.83 -20.29
N ALA A 386 0.80 21.68 -20.41
CA ALA A 386 1.83 21.53 -21.43
C ALA A 386 2.81 20.42 -21.04
N LEU A 387 2.94 19.43 -21.91
CA LEU A 387 3.95 18.37 -21.79
C LEU A 387 5.30 18.88 -22.22
#